data_a73a873f13e3808de8de0c803dafebb2
#
_entry.id   a73a873f13e3808de8de0c803dafebb2
#
_cell.length_a   1.000
_cell.length_b   1.000
_cell.length_c   1.000
_cell.angle_alpha   90.00
_cell.angle_beta   90.00
_cell.angle_gamma   90.00
#
_symmetry.space_group_name_H-M   'P 1'
#
loop_
_entity.id
_entity.type
_entity.pdbx_description
1 polymer ?
#
loop_
_entity_poly.entity_id
_entity_poly.type
_entity_poly.pdbx_seq_one_letter_code
_entity_poly.pdbx_strand_id
1 'polypeptide(L)'
;VRSSWLFGWTSHNFVLTMLRLGRERDEVAVVDDQRGCPTYVGHLAAGMAELVELPFGVWHVAADGECTWAEFAEAIFEEAGIDCRVRRITTEELGRPAPRPAYSVLRSERAEAPRLPHWREGLRDCLSRL
;
A
#
# COMPACT_ATOMS: atom_id res chain seq x y z
N VAL A 1 13.88 -10.78 -1.48
CA VAL A 1 12.81 -9.96 -2.10
C VAL A 1 12.71 -8.63 -1.36
N ARG A 2 12.54 -7.53 -2.10
CA ARG A 2 12.20 -6.22 -1.56
C ARG A 2 10.80 -5.83 -2.04
N SER A 3 9.96 -5.39 -1.12
CA SER A 3 8.62 -4.90 -1.39
C SER A 3 8.34 -3.67 -0.54
N SER A 4 7.21 -3.00 -0.75
CA SER A 4 6.86 -1.79 -0.02
C SER A 4 5.38 -1.72 0.34
N TRP A 5 5.05 -0.99 1.40
CA TRP A 5 3.69 -0.65 1.82
C TRP A 5 2.76 -1.86 1.90
N LEU A 6 3.21 -2.93 2.55
CA LEU A 6 2.47 -4.20 2.63
C LEU A 6 1.17 -4.03 3.40
N PHE A 7 0.09 -4.60 2.87
CA PHE A 7 -1.21 -4.67 3.52
C PHE A 7 -1.93 -5.99 3.24
N GLY A 8 -2.88 -6.34 4.11
CA GLY A 8 -3.67 -7.57 4.01
C GLY A 8 -4.92 -7.51 4.87
N TRP A 9 -5.69 -8.60 4.88
CA TRP A 9 -6.95 -8.73 5.63
C TRP A 9 -6.76 -9.12 7.11
N THR A 10 -5.52 -9.36 7.52
CA THR A 10 -5.17 -9.73 8.91
C THR A 10 -4.07 -8.84 9.43
N SER A 11 -3.85 -8.86 10.75
CA SER A 11 -2.81 -8.12 11.46
C SER A 11 -2.96 -6.60 11.36
N HIS A 12 -2.16 -5.87 12.10
CA HIS A 12 -2.20 -4.42 12.09
C HIS A 12 -1.53 -3.87 10.81
N ASN A 13 -2.30 -3.15 10.00
CA ASN A 13 -1.81 -2.50 8.78
C ASN A 13 -2.61 -1.22 8.48
N PHE A 14 -2.17 -0.47 7.46
CA PHE A 14 -2.77 0.82 7.12
C PHE A 14 -4.23 0.69 6.67
N VAL A 15 -4.58 -0.31 5.85
CA VAL A 15 -5.97 -0.52 5.37
C VAL A 15 -6.92 -0.73 6.53
N LEU A 16 -6.62 -1.68 7.43
CA LEU A 16 -7.47 -1.96 8.60
C LEU A 16 -7.54 -0.77 9.56
N THR A 17 -6.45 -0.01 9.68
CA THR A 17 -6.44 1.22 10.48
C THR A 17 -7.38 2.27 9.88
N MET A 18 -7.33 2.51 8.56
CA MET A 18 -8.20 3.47 7.90
C MET A 18 -9.67 3.04 7.97
N LEU A 19 -9.98 1.77 7.72
CA LEU A 19 -11.35 1.26 7.84
C LEU A 19 -11.94 1.48 9.25
N ARG A 20 -11.15 1.25 10.29
CA ARG A 20 -11.57 1.52 11.67
C ARG A 20 -11.78 3.02 11.91
N LEU A 21 -10.79 3.85 11.57
CA LEU A 21 -10.86 5.29 11.78
C LEU A 21 -11.98 5.95 10.99
N GLY A 22 -12.21 5.54 9.74
CA GLY A 22 -13.27 6.08 8.91
C GLY A 22 -14.67 5.73 9.39
N ARG A 23 -14.85 4.62 10.13
CA ARG A 23 -16.12 4.29 10.80
C ARG A 23 -16.34 5.05 12.11
N GLU A 24 -15.27 5.53 12.72
CA GLU A 24 -15.29 6.23 14.03
C GLU A 24 -15.28 7.77 13.88
N ARG A 25 -14.92 8.30 12.70
CA ARG A 25 -14.66 9.73 12.49
C ARG A 25 -15.14 10.21 11.14
N ASP A 26 -15.58 11.49 11.09
CA ASP A 26 -15.96 12.15 9.84
C ASP A 26 -14.75 12.67 9.04
N GLU A 27 -13.57 12.74 9.68
CA GLU A 27 -12.33 13.19 9.07
C GLU A 27 -11.11 12.50 9.66
N VAL A 28 -10.13 12.17 8.81
CA VAL A 28 -8.80 11.69 9.21
C VAL A 28 -7.71 12.50 8.50
N ALA A 29 -6.64 12.83 9.24
CA ALA A 29 -5.47 13.49 8.69
C ALA A 29 -4.47 12.45 8.18
N VAL A 30 -4.07 12.55 6.91
CA VAL A 30 -3.16 11.60 6.26
C VAL A 30 -2.10 12.34 5.45
N VAL A 31 -0.86 11.85 5.54
CA VAL A 31 0.30 12.42 4.83
C VAL A 31 0.14 12.30 3.31
N ASP A 32 0.44 13.37 2.59
CA ASP A 32 0.31 13.47 1.14
C ASP A 32 1.65 13.73 0.41
N ASP A 33 2.72 13.96 1.13
CA ASP A 33 4.07 14.20 0.59
C ASP A 33 4.99 12.97 0.62
N GLN A 34 4.43 11.78 0.84
CA GLN A 34 5.13 10.50 0.74
C GLN A 34 4.44 9.61 -0.28
N ARG A 35 5.19 9.14 -1.28
CA ARG A 35 4.71 8.32 -2.39
C ARG A 35 5.35 6.94 -2.40
N GLY A 36 4.56 5.89 -2.65
CA GLY A 36 4.99 4.49 -2.67
C GLY A 36 4.05 3.59 -3.45
N CYS A 37 4.30 2.27 -3.36
CA CYS A 37 3.49 1.23 -3.99
C CYS A 37 2.80 0.39 -2.91
N PRO A 38 1.50 0.59 -2.61
CA PRO A 38 0.78 -0.32 -1.74
C PRO A 38 0.74 -1.72 -2.33
N THR A 39 1.22 -2.72 -1.59
CA THR A 39 1.33 -4.10 -2.09
C THR A 39 0.51 -5.06 -1.24
N TYR A 40 -0.50 -5.68 -1.87
CA TYR A 40 -1.33 -6.68 -1.23
C TYR A 40 -0.55 -7.99 -1.03
N VAL A 41 -0.52 -8.49 0.20
CA VAL A 41 0.26 -9.68 0.57
C VAL A 41 -0.15 -10.93 -0.19
N GLY A 42 -1.42 -11.05 -0.62
CA GLY A 42 -1.90 -12.18 -1.42
C GLY A 42 -1.23 -12.21 -2.81
N HIS A 43 -1.16 -11.07 -3.49
CA HIS A 43 -0.46 -10.94 -4.76
C HIS A 43 1.05 -11.12 -4.60
N LEU A 44 1.63 -10.55 -3.53
CA LEU A 44 3.06 -10.72 -3.25
C LEU A 44 3.40 -12.19 -3.03
N ALA A 45 2.59 -12.94 -2.29
CA ALA A 45 2.82 -14.36 -2.05
C ALA A 45 2.84 -15.18 -3.35
N ALA A 46 1.92 -14.89 -4.28
CA ALA A 46 1.90 -15.52 -5.60
C ALA A 46 3.18 -15.19 -6.39
N GLY A 47 3.56 -13.91 -6.47
CA GLY A 47 4.80 -13.51 -7.14
C GLY A 47 6.07 -14.07 -6.48
N MET A 48 6.07 -14.24 -5.15
CA MET A 48 7.20 -14.90 -4.47
C MET A 48 7.32 -16.39 -4.83
N ALA A 49 6.21 -17.08 -5.06
CA ALA A 49 6.24 -18.47 -5.51
C ALA A 49 6.92 -18.62 -6.89
N GLU A 50 6.68 -17.66 -7.79
CA GLU A 50 7.35 -17.64 -9.10
C GLU A 50 8.87 -17.43 -8.99
N LEU A 51 9.35 -16.70 -7.97
CA LEU A 51 10.77 -16.44 -7.78
C LEU A 51 11.57 -17.69 -7.40
N VAL A 52 10.94 -18.74 -6.90
CA VAL A 52 11.63 -19.97 -6.48
C VAL A 52 12.37 -20.63 -7.65
N GLU A 53 11.86 -20.47 -8.86
CA GLU A 53 12.44 -21.00 -10.09
C GLU A 53 13.49 -20.07 -10.74
N LEU A 54 13.69 -18.87 -10.18
CA LEU A 54 14.57 -17.86 -10.75
C LEU A 54 15.94 -17.82 -10.07
N PRO A 55 17.00 -17.32 -10.74
CA PRO A 55 18.33 -17.24 -10.17
C PRO A 55 18.39 -16.44 -8.87
N PHE A 56 19.30 -16.82 -7.98
CA PHE A 56 19.56 -16.07 -6.75
C PHE A 56 19.90 -14.60 -7.02
N GLY A 57 19.48 -13.74 -6.12
CA GLY A 57 19.77 -12.31 -6.19
C GLY A 57 18.76 -11.47 -5.45
N VAL A 58 18.88 -10.15 -5.60
CA VAL A 58 17.90 -9.19 -5.09
C VAL A 58 16.82 -8.98 -6.13
N TRP A 59 15.57 -9.16 -5.70
CA TRP A 59 14.38 -8.98 -6.52
C TRP A 59 13.47 -7.92 -5.89
N HIS A 60 13.04 -6.93 -6.69
CA HIS A 60 11.98 -6.01 -6.29
C HIS A 60 10.66 -6.55 -6.80
N VAL A 61 9.72 -6.81 -5.90
CA VAL A 61 8.37 -7.30 -6.20
C VAL A 61 7.38 -6.44 -5.44
N ALA A 62 6.76 -5.52 -6.13
CA ALA A 62 5.76 -4.59 -5.61
C ALA A 62 4.60 -4.49 -6.60
N ALA A 63 3.43 -4.06 -6.13
CA ALA A 63 2.29 -3.84 -7.01
C ALA A 63 2.59 -2.77 -8.06
N ASP A 64 1.89 -2.85 -9.19
CA ASP A 64 1.94 -1.81 -10.21
C ASP A 64 1.22 -0.54 -9.75
N GLY A 65 1.63 0.60 -10.31
CA GLY A 65 1.13 1.92 -9.94
C GLY A 65 1.77 2.46 -8.66
N GLU A 66 1.47 3.71 -8.36
CA GLU A 66 1.96 4.42 -7.20
C GLU A 66 0.89 5.39 -6.68
N CYS A 67 0.94 5.73 -5.40
CA CYS A 67 0.07 6.73 -4.78
C CYS A 67 0.72 7.32 -3.53
N THR A 68 0.14 8.42 -3.03
CA THR A 68 0.46 8.92 -1.69
C THR A 68 -0.34 8.15 -0.63
N TRP A 69 0.02 8.32 0.65
CA TRP A 69 -0.79 7.77 1.75
C TRP A 69 -2.19 8.34 1.78
N ALA A 70 -2.36 9.64 1.45
CA ALA A 70 -3.67 10.28 1.39
C ALA A 70 -4.51 9.70 0.24
N GLU A 71 -3.95 9.57 -0.98
CA GLU A 71 -4.60 8.93 -2.12
C GLU A 71 -5.00 7.47 -1.81
N PHE A 72 -4.16 6.74 -1.06
CA PHE A 72 -4.46 5.38 -0.65
C PHE A 72 -5.62 5.34 0.37
N ALA A 73 -5.65 6.26 1.34
CA ALA A 73 -6.75 6.37 2.29
C ALA A 73 -8.09 6.72 1.61
N GLU A 74 -8.07 7.66 0.66
CA GLU A 74 -9.25 8.01 -0.14
C GLU A 74 -9.79 6.80 -0.91
N ALA A 75 -8.90 6.03 -1.54
CA ALA A 75 -9.29 4.81 -2.25
C ALA A 75 -9.87 3.73 -1.31
N ILE A 76 -9.34 3.60 -0.09
CA ILE A 76 -9.88 2.66 0.91
C ILE A 76 -11.31 3.06 1.28
N PHE A 77 -11.57 4.34 1.50
CA PHE A 77 -12.91 4.82 1.85
C PHE A 77 -13.89 4.70 0.68
N GLU A 78 -13.44 5.03 -0.53
CA GLU A 78 -14.21 4.87 -1.77
C GLU A 78 -14.66 3.42 -1.97
N GLU A 79 -13.72 2.46 -1.95
CA GLU A 79 -13.99 1.04 -2.20
C GLU A 79 -14.79 0.39 -1.05
N ALA A 80 -14.68 0.92 0.17
CA ALA A 80 -15.42 0.42 1.33
C ALA A 80 -16.78 1.13 1.55
N GLY A 81 -17.13 2.14 0.75
CA GLY A 81 -18.36 2.91 0.91
C GLY A 81 -18.44 3.69 2.24
N ILE A 82 -17.29 4.18 2.73
CA ILE A 82 -17.18 4.94 3.98
C ILE A 82 -17.16 6.43 3.68
N ASP A 83 -18.09 7.20 4.25
CA ASP A 83 -18.12 8.65 4.15
C ASP A 83 -17.23 9.28 5.24
N CYS A 84 -15.92 9.35 4.94
CA CYS A 84 -14.94 9.98 5.82
C CYS A 84 -13.98 10.81 4.98
N ARG A 85 -13.84 12.09 5.33
CA ARG A 85 -12.96 13.00 4.61
C ARG A 85 -11.49 12.77 4.94
N VAL A 86 -10.63 12.72 3.93
CA VAL A 86 -9.18 12.73 4.10
C VAL A 86 -8.68 14.17 4.08
N ARG A 87 -8.16 14.65 5.22
CA ARG A 87 -7.43 15.90 5.30
C ARG A 87 -5.96 15.65 5.01
N ARG A 88 -5.48 16.15 3.88
CA ARG A 88 -4.08 15.98 3.46
C ARG A 88 -3.17 16.85 4.31
N ILE A 89 -2.11 16.26 4.85
CA ILE A 89 -1.10 16.92 5.68
C ILE A 89 0.30 16.59 5.18
N THR A 90 1.29 17.36 5.62
CA THR A 90 2.70 17.08 5.35
C THR A 90 3.31 16.14 6.39
N THR A 91 4.46 15.55 6.06
CA THR A 91 5.27 14.76 7.00
C THR A 91 5.68 15.59 8.21
N GLU A 92 5.97 16.88 8.02
CA GLU A 92 6.33 17.82 9.08
C GLU A 92 5.16 18.04 10.05
N GLU A 93 3.95 18.28 9.52
CA GLU A 93 2.74 18.42 10.34
C GLU A 93 2.42 17.15 11.13
N LEU A 94 2.74 15.96 10.60
CA LEU A 94 2.55 14.71 11.31
C LEU A 94 3.49 14.56 12.52
N GLY A 95 4.68 15.18 12.48
CA GLY A 95 5.61 15.29 13.60
C GLY A 95 6.20 13.96 14.09
N ARG A 96 6.37 12.96 13.24
CA ARG A 96 7.00 11.68 13.63
C ARG A 96 8.52 11.84 13.81
N PRO A 97 9.13 11.22 14.86
CA PRO A 97 10.56 11.34 15.12
C PRO A 97 11.45 10.78 13.99
N ALA A 98 11.03 9.67 13.37
CA ALA A 98 11.81 9.04 12.32
C ALA A 98 11.49 9.65 10.95
N PRO A 99 12.49 10.18 10.22
CA PRO A 99 12.29 10.65 8.86
C PRO A 99 11.88 9.50 7.94
N ARG A 100 10.99 9.79 7.01
CA ARG A 100 10.52 8.84 5.99
C ARG A 100 10.85 9.40 4.61
N PRO A 101 11.26 8.55 3.64
CA PRO A 101 11.52 9.02 2.29
C PRO A 101 10.24 9.57 1.65
N ALA A 102 10.35 10.69 0.96
CA ALA A 102 9.26 11.27 0.20
C ALA A 102 8.86 10.38 -1.00
N TYR A 103 9.82 9.60 -1.52
CA TYR A 103 9.60 8.70 -2.66
C TYR A 103 10.20 7.32 -2.36
N SER A 104 9.33 6.32 -2.22
CA SER A 104 9.70 4.93 -1.92
C SER A 104 9.11 3.92 -2.91
N VAL A 105 8.79 4.39 -4.12
CA VAL A 105 8.29 3.54 -5.21
C VAL A 105 9.36 2.53 -5.61
N LEU A 106 8.97 1.25 -5.66
CA LEU A 106 9.84 0.17 -6.12
C LEU A 106 9.42 -0.30 -7.50
N ARG A 107 10.41 -0.45 -8.37
CA ARG A 107 10.24 -1.10 -9.68
C ARG A 107 11.34 -2.13 -9.87
N SER A 108 11.04 -3.21 -10.58
CA SER A 108 12.07 -4.16 -10.98
C SER A 108 12.65 -3.75 -12.33
N GLU A 109 13.98 -3.75 -12.44
CA GLU A 109 14.71 -3.60 -13.70
C GLU A 109 14.92 -4.94 -14.40
N ARG A 110 14.65 -6.06 -13.71
CA ARG A 110 14.78 -7.40 -14.25
C ARG A 110 13.54 -7.77 -15.06
N ALA A 111 13.71 -8.18 -16.31
CA ALA A 111 12.62 -8.54 -17.21
C ALA A 111 11.81 -9.74 -16.72
N GLU A 112 12.50 -10.68 -16.03
CA GLU A 112 11.93 -11.93 -15.50
C GLU A 112 11.21 -11.75 -14.16
N ALA A 113 11.29 -10.56 -13.56
CA ALA A 113 10.64 -10.32 -12.26
C ALA A 113 9.12 -10.48 -12.36
N PRO A 114 8.50 -11.16 -11.38
CA PRO A 114 7.05 -11.27 -11.30
C PRO A 114 6.39 -9.90 -11.35
N ARG A 115 5.37 -9.75 -12.17
CA ARG A 115 4.58 -8.52 -12.29
C ARG A 115 3.30 -8.67 -11.49
N LEU A 116 3.17 -7.89 -10.44
CA LEU A 116 1.95 -7.89 -9.64
C LEU A 116 0.90 -6.98 -10.28
N PRO A 117 -0.40 -7.26 -10.04
CA PRO A 117 -1.49 -6.37 -10.45
C PRO A 117 -1.35 -4.96 -9.89
N HIS A 118 -2.13 -4.03 -10.44
CA HIS A 118 -2.20 -2.67 -9.92
C HIS A 118 -2.67 -2.65 -8.45
N TRP A 119 -2.13 -1.75 -7.63
CA TRP A 119 -2.41 -1.70 -6.20
C TRP A 119 -3.91 -1.58 -5.87
N ARG A 120 -4.72 -0.93 -6.71
CA ARG A 120 -6.19 -0.84 -6.52
C ARG A 120 -6.87 -2.21 -6.65
N GLU A 121 -6.39 -3.08 -7.52
CA GLU A 121 -6.90 -4.46 -7.62
C GLU A 121 -6.60 -5.22 -6.33
N GLY A 122 -5.36 -5.12 -5.84
CA GLY A 122 -4.99 -5.69 -4.55
C GLY A 122 -5.80 -5.17 -3.38
N LEU A 123 -6.20 -3.88 -3.40
CA LEU A 123 -7.10 -3.31 -2.40
C LEU A 123 -8.49 -3.96 -2.46
N ARG A 124 -9.10 -4.09 -3.64
CA ARG A 124 -10.40 -4.76 -3.81
C ARG A 124 -10.36 -6.20 -3.35
N ASP A 125 -9.32 -6.95 -3.72
CA ASP A 125 -9.14 -8.34 -3.31
C ASP A 125 -8.97 -8.46 -1.79
N CYS A 126 -8.26 -7.52 -1.17
CA CYS A 126 -8.14 -7.46 0.28
C CYS A 126 -9.50 -7.22 0.96
N LEU A 127 -10.26 -6.22 0.48
CA LEU A 127 -11.56 -5.85 1.04
C LEU A 127 -12.60 -6.95 0.87
N SER A 128 -12.55 -7.74 -0.23
CA SER A 128 -13.46 -8.85 -0.46
C SER A 128 -13.30 -10.00 0.54
N ARG A 129 -12.25 -10.00 1.36
CA ARG A 129 -11.97 -11.00 2.39
C ARG A 129 -12.32 -10.54 3.81
N LEU A 130 -12.78 -9.30 3.96
CA LEU A 130 -13.19 -8.73 5.24
C LEU A 130 -14.70 -8.87 5.47
#